data_a2ccf84b53a91083af0d1abdd5166e83
#
_entry.id   a2ccf84b53a91083af0d1abdd5166e83
#
_cell.length_a   1.000
_cell.length_b   1.000
_cell.length_c   1.000
_cell.angle_alpha   90.00
_cell.angle_beta   90.00
_cell.angle_gamma   90.00
#
_symmetry.space_group_name_H-M   'P 1'
#
loop_
_entity.id
_entity.type
_entity.pdbx_description
1 polymer ?
#
loop_
_entity_poly.entity_id
_entity_poly.type
_entity_poly.pdbx_seq_one_letter_code
_entity_poly.pdbx_strand_id
1 'polypeptide(L)'
;MTIAVFLAALLLAMAIGMPISFALLASGVALMWQLDLFNAQILIQNLIGGADSFPLLAVPFFMLAGEIMNVGGLSRRIVNLALSLVGHVRGGLGYVTIMAGCLLSALSGSAVADAAALTALLLPMMVQAGHDKARAGGLIAATGVIGPVIPPSIGLVIFGVAGNVSISKLFMAAIVPGLLIGGALWVTWAWLVRREKIDPPPRKSLREILTATREASWALLLPVIILVGLRMGVFTPTEAAVVAAVYAFVVAAFVYRELTLRQLYRVFVGAAKTSAIVMFLIAAAMVSAWLITVADLPSKVVGMLEPFMGNKILLMVAIMVLVMVVGTAMDMTPTILILTPILMPVVNAAGIDPVYFGVMFIINNSIGLITPPVGVVLNVVAGVGKMRMDDVTRGVMPFMLAEFAVMFLMIFFPILVTGPARWFHG
;
A
#
# COMPACT_ATOMS: atom_id res chain seq x y z
N MET A 1 11.02 10.64 29.45
CA MET A 1 9.73 11.29 29.79
C MET A 1 8.99 11.73 28.53
N THR A 2 9.63 12.42 27.61
CA THR A 2 9.05 13.00 26.37
C THR A 2 8.35 11.97 25.47
N ILE A 3 9.02 10.83 25.17
CA ILE A 3 8.42 9.73 24.38
C ILE A 3 7.15 9.18 25.07
N ALA A 4 7.21 9.01 26.38
CA ALA A 4 6.08 8.46 27.14
C ALA A 4 4.86 9.41 27.11
N VAL A 5 5.07 10.73 27.18
CA VAL A 5 3.97 11.71 27.08
C VAL A 5 3.36 11.72 25.68
N PHE A 6 4.18 11.70 24.64
CA PHE A 6 3.68 11.63 23.25
C PHE A 6 2.85 10.37 23.02
N LEU A 7 3.41 9.20 23.37
CA LEU A 7 2.71 7.92 23.19
C LEU A 7 1.47 7.80 24.08
N ALA A 8 1.54 8.23 25.34
CA ALA A 8 0.39 8.19 26.23
C ALA A 8 -0.75 9.10 25.73
N ALA A 9 -0.44 10.32 25.31
CA ALA A 9 -1.44 11.23 24.75
C ALA A 9 -2.07 10.67 23.47
N LEU A 10 -1.27 10.10 22.56
CA LEU A 10 -1.73 9.48 21.33
C LEU A 10 -2.65 8.28 21.62
N LEU A 11 -2.19 7.35 22.46
CA LEU A 11 -2.95 6.14 22.78
C LEU A 11 -4.22 6.43 23.58
N LEU A 12 -4.20 7.38 24.51
CA LEU A 12 -5.38 7.82 25.25
C LEU A 12 -6.41 8.48 24.32
N ALA A 13 -5.96 9.38 23.44
CA ALA A 13 -6.84 9.99 22.44
C ALA A 13 -7.49 8.94 21.51
N MET A 14 -6.72 7.95 21.07
CA MET A 14 -7.26 6.84 20.28
C MET A 14 -8.22 5.95 21.09
N ALA A 15 -7.92 5.67 22.35
CA ALA A 15 -8.76 4.84 23.22
C ALA A 15 -10.15 5.43 23.48
N ILE A 16 -10.27 6.76 23.49
CA ILE A 16 -11.58 7.45 23.56
C ILE A 16 -12.28 7.58 22.21
N GLY A 17 -11.74 6.97 21.15
CA GLY A 17 -12.35 6.95 19.80
C GLY A 17 -12.07 8.20 18.96
N MET A 18 -11.08 9.01 19.29
CA MET A 18 -10.69 10.18 18.50
C MET A 18 -10.05 9.74 17.18
N PRO A 19 -10.45 10.33 16.01
CA PRO A 19 -9.76 10.06 14.76
C PRO A 19 -8.26 10.33 14.84
N ILE A 20 -7.44 9.51 14.18
CA ILE A 20 -5.97 9.50 14.30
C ILE A 20 -5.35 10.88 14.03
N SER A 21 -5.87 11.63 13.06
CA SER A 21 -5.39 12.98 12.76
C SER A 21 -5.53 13.94 13.95
N PHE A 22 -6.67 13.91 14.64
CA PHE A 22 -6.87 14.71 15.83
C PHE A 22 -6.09 14.16 17.04
N ALA A 23 -5.92 12.85 17.15
CA ALA A 23 -5.09 12.23 18.16
C ALA A 23 -3.61 12.64 18.03
N LEU A 24 -3.10 12.74 16.79
CA LEU A 24 -1.77 13.27 16.50
C LEU A 24 -1.63 14.75 16.89
N LEU A 25 -2.62 15.58 16.55
CA LEU A 25 -2.61 16.98 16.98
C LEU A 25 -2.65 17.11 18.50
N ALA A 26 -3.50 16.33 19.17
CA ALA A 26 -3.60 16.33 20.64
C ALA A 26 -2.28 15.89 21.29
N SER A 27 -1.63 14.85 20.76
CA SER A 27 -0.31 14.41 21.25
C SER A 27 0.77 15.45 20.98
N GLY A 28 0.69 16.16 19.85
CA GLY A 28 1.55 17.31 19.56
C GLY A 28 1.37 18.44 20.56
N VAL A 29 0.12 18.86 20.83
CA VAL A 29 -0.18 19.90 21.83
C VAL A 29 0.29 19.48 23.23
N ALA A 30 0.06 18.25 23.64
CA ALA A 30 0.52 17.73 24.94
C ALA A 30 2.05 17.78 25.06
N LEU A 31 2.76 17.46 23.96
CA LEU A 31 4.21 17.53 23.92
C LEU A 31 4.73 18.98 23.94
N MET A 32 4.05 19.91 23.24
CA MET A 32 4.38 21.35 23.30
C MET A 32 4.24 21.90 24.71
N TRP A 33 3.19 21.50 25.43
CA TRP A 33 2.99 21.91 26.81
C TRP A 33 4.07 21.35 27.74
N GLN A 34 4.42 20.08 27.58
CA GLN A 34 5.47 19.46 28.36
C GLN A 34 6.84 20.11 28.16
N LEU A 35 7.12 20.60 26.96
CA LEU A 35 8.39 21.25 26.60
C LEU A 35 8.40 22.76 26.92
N ASP A 36 7.29 23.30 27.40
CA ASP A 36 7.08 24.74 27.65
C ASP A 36 7.25 25.57 26.35
N LEU A 37 6.88 24.98 25.20
CA LEU A 37 7.00 25.57 23.86
C LEU A 37 5.64 25.83 23.21
N PHE A 38 4.56 25.88 23.99
CA PHE A 38 3.23 26.06 23.42
C PHE A 38 3.10 27.39 22.69
N ASN A 39 2.93 27.29 21.38
CA ASN A 39 2.71 28.43 20.49
C ASN A 39 1.74 28.03 19.38
N ALA A 40 0.53 28.57 19.40
CA ALA A 40 -0.51 28.29 18.43
C ALA A 40 -0.09 28.64 16.98
N GLN A 41 0.72 29.70 16.82
CA GLN A 41 1.20 30.10 15.50
C GLN A 41 2.16 29.06 14.88
N ILE A 42 3.09 28.51 15.67
CA ILE A 42 4.01 27.45 15.25
C ILE A 42 3.23 26.19 14.89
N LEU A 43 2.22 25.83 15.70
CA LEU A 43 1.36 24.69 15.43
C LEU A 43 0.63 24.84 14.09
N ILE A 44 0.01 26.01 13.85
CA ILE A 44 -0.71 26.28 12.61
C ILE A 44 0.22 26.32 11.39
N GLN A 45 1.41 26.93 11.55
CA GLN A 45 2.42 26.98 10.47
C GLN A 45 2.89 25.57 10.06
N ASN A 46 3.16 24.68 11.03
CA ASN A 46 3.54 23.28 10.72
C ASN A 46 2.35 22.49 10.14
N LEU A 47 1.13 22.75 10.59
CA LEU A 47 -0.07 22.12 10.04
C LEU A 47 -0.27 22.50 8.57
N ILE A 48 -0.22 23.78 8.24
CA ILE A 48 -0.39 24.27 6.86
C ILE A 48 0.79 23.83 6.00
N GLY A 49 2.03 24.04 6.46
CA GLY A 49 3.23 23.63 5.73
C GLY A 49 3.32 22.13 5.48
N GLY A 50 2.72 21.31 6.36
CA GLY A 50 2.63 19.87 6.17
C GLY A 50 1.72 19.46 5.02
N ALA A 51 0.67 20.21 4.75
CA ALA A 51 -0.23 19.97 3.61
C ALA A 51 0.26 20.66 2.32
N ASP A 52 1.01 21.74 2.45
CA ASP A 52 1.50 22.55 1.33
C ASP A 52 2.81 21.99 0.75
N SER A 53 2.71 20.83 0.13
CA SER A 53 3.83 20.14 -0.52
C SER A 53 3.44 19.68 -1.92
N PHE A 54 4.15 20.17 -2.94
CA PHE A 54 3.86 19.84 -4.34
C PHE A 54 3.85 18.33 -4.62
N PRO A 55 4.79 17.50 -4.11
CA PRO A 55 4.73 16.05 -4.30
C PRO A 55 3.50 15.38 -3.68
N LEU A 56 2.91 15.94 -2.62
CA LEU A 56 1.70 15.40 -1.99
C LEU A 56 0.46 15.53 -2.87
N LEU A 57 0.44 16.44 -3.84
CA LEU A 57 -0.64 16.53 -4.81
C LEU A 57 -0.78 15.25 -5.65
N ALA A 58 0.26 14.41 -5.73
CA ALA A 58 0.15 13.11 -6.37
C ALA A 58 -0.91 12.22 -5.69
N VAL A 59 -1.08 12.32 -4.37
CA VAL A 59 -2.01 11.48 -3.60
C VAL A 59 -3.47 11.68 -4.05
N PRO A 60 -4.05 12.89 -4.05
CA PRO A 60 -5.41 13.13 -4.54
C PRO A 60 -5.63 12.66 -5.98
N PHE A 61 -4.65 12.88 -6.87
CA PHE A 61 -4.79 12.49 -8.27
C PHE A 61 -4.71 10.99 -8.48
N PHE A 62 -3.81 10.27 -7.79
CA PHE A 62 -3.81 8.81 -7.84
C PHE A 62 -5.08 8.21 -7.24
N MET A 63 -5.60 8.77 -6.14
CA MET A 63 -6.88 8.34 -5.57
C MET A 63 -8.03 8.55 -6.56
N LEU A 64 -8.08 9.71 -7.21
CA LEU A 64 -9.07 10.00 -8.24
C LEU A 64 -8.96 9.03 -9.43
N ALA A 65 -7.73 8.77 -9.91
CA ALA A 65 -7.49 7.80 -10.97
C ALA A 65 -8.02 6.41 -10.58
N GLY A 66 -7.69 5.91 -9.39
CA GLY A 66 -8.14 4.62 -8.87
C GLY A 66 -9.67 4.51 -8.79
N GLU A 67 -10.35 5.54 -8.28
CA GLU A 67 -11.82 5.59 -8.22
C GLU A 67 -12.46 5.59 -9.62
N ILE A 68 -11.93 6.39 -10.55
CA ILE A 68 -12.40 6.41 -11.94
C ILE A 68 -12.24 5.03 -12.58
N MET A 69 -11.11 4.36 -12.36
CA MET A 69 -10.79 3.07 -12.95
C MET A 69 -11.71 1.96 -12.43
N ASN A 70 -12.04 1.98 -11.14
CA ASN A 70 -12.96 1.03 -10.55
C ASN A 70 -14.38 1.19 -11.11
N VAL A 71 -14.91 2.42 -11.12
CA VAL A 71 -16.26 2.70 -11.63
C VAL A 71 -16.34 2.60 -13.16
N GLY A 72 -15.26 2.98 -13.85
CA GLY A 72 -15.16 2.97 -15.32
C GLY A 72 -14.90 1.59 -15.95
N GLY A 73 -14.92 0.51 -15.15
CA GLY A 73 -14.85 -0.87 -15.65
C GLY A 73 -13.46 -1.35 -16.08
N LEU A 74 -12.39 -0.57 -15.79
CA LEU A 74 -11.02 -0.98 -16.10
C LEU A 74 -10.63 -2.22 -15.28
N SER A 75 -10.91 -2.20 -13.97
CA SER A 75 -10.62 -3.31 -13.04
C SER A 75 -11.27 -4.62 -13.49
N ARG A 76 -12.53 -4.58 -13.95
CA ARG A 76 -13.25 -5.76 -14.46
C ARG A 76 -12.57 -6.36 -15.69
N ARG A 77 -12.06 -5.55 -16.61
CA ARG A 77 -11.37 -6.01 -17.82
C ARG A 77 -10.05 -6.69 -17.51
N ILE A 78 -9.33 -6.19 -16.52
CA ILE A 78 -8.10 -6.84 -16.01
C ILE A 78 -8.42 -8.22 -15.43
N VAL A 79 -9.46 -8.32 -14.61
CA VAL A 79 -9.90 -9.62 -14.06
C VAL A 79 -10.30 -10.59 -15.20
N ASN A 80 -11.03 -10.11 -16.20
CA ASN A 80 -11.41 -10.92 -17.36
C ASN A 80 -10.20 -11.40 -18.18
N LEU A 81 -9.19 -10.55 -18.36
CA LEU A 81 -7.93 -10.94 -18.96
C LEU A 81 -7.25 -12.04 -18.16
N ALA A 82 -7.09 -11.86 -16.85
CA ALA A 82 -6.49 -12.86 -15.98
C ALA A 82 -7.26 -14.18 -16.01
N LEU A 83 -8.61 -14.14 -16.02
CA LEU A 83 -9.48 -15.31 -16.20
C LEU A 83 -9.21 -16.02 -17.52
N SER A 84 -9.02 -15.27 -18.60
CA SER A 84 -8.77 -15.85 -19.93
C SER A 84 -7.40 -16.53 -20.02
N LEU A 85 -6.40 -16.02 -19.31
CA LEU A 85 -5.02 -16.52 -19.34
C LEU A 85 -4.79 -17.71 -18.42
N VAL A 86 -5.23 -17.64 -17.18
CA VAL A 86 -4.89 -18.62 -16.14
C VAL A 86 -6.10 -19.30 -15.49
N GLY A 87 -7.32 -18.91 -15.86
CA GLY A 87 -8.54 -19.45 -15.25
C GLY A 87 -8.76 -20.95 -15.47
N HIS A 88 -8.20 -21.51 -16.55
CA HIS A 88 -8.33 -22.90 -16.95
C HIS A 88 -7.38 -23.86 -16.21
N VAL A 89 -6.50 -23.38 -15.37
CA VAL A 89 -5.59 -24.22 -14.58
C VAL A 89 -6.31 -24.72 -13.33
N ARG A 90 -5.89 -25.86 -12.79
CA ARG A 90 -6.43 -26.36 -11.52
C ARG A 90 -6.23 -25.31 -10.42
N GLY A 91 -7.34 -24.92 -9.77
CA GLY A 91 -7.33 -23.79 -8.84
C GLY A 91 -7.13 -22.42 -9.54
N GLY A 92 -7.50 -22.34 -10.81
CA GLY A 92 -7.28 -21.18 -11.69
C GLY A 92 -7.73 -19.86 -11.11
N LEU A 93 -8.85 -19.84 -10.37
CA LEU A 93 -9.36 -18.60 -9.76
C LEU A 93 -8.42 -17.98 -8.72
N GLY A 94 -7.64 -18.80 -8.01
CA GLY A 94 -6.62 -18.25 -7.11
C GLY A 94 -5.45 -17.60 -7.88
N TYR A 95 -5.00 -18.21 -8.97
CA TYR A 95 -4.00 -17.60 -9.85
C TYR A 95 -4.53 -16.32 -10.52
N VAL A 96 -5.81 -16.33 -10.91
CA VAL A 96 -6.51 -15.14 -11.40
C VAL A 96 -6.49 -14.03 -10.35
N THR A 97 -6.76 -14.37 -9.09
CA THR A 97 -6.74 -13.42 -7.98
C THR A 97 -5.37 -12.74 -7.86
N ILE A 98 -4.29 -13.53 -7.83
CA ILE A 98 -2.93 -13.01 -7.69
C ILE A 98 -2.54 -12.17 -8.92
N MET A 99 -2.79 -12.68 -10.12
CA MET A 99 -2.46 -11.96 -11.37
C MET A 99 -3.25 -10.66 -11.49
N ALA A 100 -4.57 -10.72 -11.24
CA ALA A 100 -5.41 -9.53 -11.25
C ALA A 100 -4.98 -8.54 -10.16
N GLY A 101 -4.64 -9.01 -8.96
CA GLY A 101 -4.12 -8.17 -7.88
C GLY A 101 -2.83 -7.45 -8.26
N CYS A 102 -1.84 -8.14 -8.83
CA CYS A 102 -0.61 -7.50 -9.32
C CYS A 102 -0.89 -6.42 -10.37
N LEU A 103 -1.83 -6.66 -11.28
CA LEU A 103 -2.19 -5.72 -12.33
C LEU A 103 -3.03 -4.54 -11.81
N LEU A 104 -3.96 -4.80 -10.88
CA LEU A 104 -4.78 -3.77 -10.24
C LEU A 104 -3.95 -2.87 -9.33
N SER A 105 -2.99 -3.46 -8.61
CA SER A 105 -2.04 -2.73 -7.76
C SER A 105 -1.33 -1.61 -8.51
N ALA A 106 -0.91 -1.90 -9.75
CA ALA A 106 -0.30 -0.91 -10.62
C ALA A 106 -1.26 0.22 -11.09
N LEU A 107 -2.51 0.16 -10.67
CA LEU A 107 -3.54 1.15 -11.01
C LEU A 107 -4.06 1.92 -9.78
N SER A 108 -4.31 1.24 -8.66
CA SER A 108 -4.96 1.81 -7.48
C SER A 108 -3.97 2.25 -6.40
N GLY A 109 -2.88 1.53 -6.22
CA GLY A 109 -1.90 1.76 -5.16
C GLY A 109 -2.45 1.60 -3.73
N SER A 110 -3.62 0.94 -3.55
CA SER A 110 -4.34 0.84 -2.28
C SER A 110 -4.72 -0.61 -1.95
N ALA A 111 -4.18 -1.14 -0.85
CA ALA A 111 -4.51 -2.49 -0.36
C ALA A 111 -6.01 -2.68 -0.10
N VAL A 112 -6.65 -1.71 0.52
CA VAL A 112 -8.08 -1.73 0.88
C VAL A 112 -8.97 -1.74 -0.36
N ALA A 113 -8.68 -0.87 -1.34
CA ALA A 113 -9.47 -0.77 -2.56
C ALA A 113 -9.35 -2.05 -3.40
N ASP A 114 -8.14 -2.57 -3.57
CA ASP A 114 -7.88 -3.79 -4.34
C ASP A 114 -8.53 -5.00 -3.67
N ALA A 115 -8.35 -5.18 -2.37
CA ALA A 115 -8.97 -6.27 -1.63
C ALA A 115 -10.51 -6.21 -1.70
N ALA A 116 -11.11 -5.02 -1.59
CA ALA A 116 -12.56 -4.85 -1.72
C ALA A 116 -13.06 -5.25 -3.12
N ALA A 117 -12.39 -4.76 -4.18
CA ALA A 117 -12.74 -5.06 -5.57
C ALA A 117 -12.59 -6.55 -5.89
N LEU A 118 -11.45 -7.15 -5.53
CA LEU A 118 -11.20 -8.58 -5.73
C LEU A 118 -12.18 -9.45 -4.93
N THR A 119 -12.53 -9.06 -3.69
CA THR A 119 -13.50 -9.78 -2.88
C THR A 119 -14.88 -9.77 -3.53
N ALA A 120 -15.33 -8.61 -3.98
CA ALA A 120 -16.65 -8.48 -4.61
C ALA A 120 -16.76 -9.28 -5.90
N LEU A 121 -15.69 -9.34 -6.70
CA LEU A 121 -15.67 -10.00 -7.99
C LEU A 121 -15.34 -11.50 -7.91
N LEU A 122 -14.28 -11.87 -7.20
CA LEU A 122 -13.71 -13.22 -7.27
C LEU A 122 -14.14 -14.14 -6.15
N LEU A 123 -14.42 -13.65 -4.94
CA LEU A 123 -14.81 -14.52 -3.83
C LEU A 123 -16.08 -15.35 -4.13
N PRO A 124 -17.18 -14.76 -4.69
CA PRO A 124 -18.35 -15.55 -5.06
C PRO A 124 -18.03 -16.62 -6.12
N MET A 125 -17.19 -16.29 -7.09
CA MET A 125 -16.78 -17.24 -8.14
C MET A 125 -15.95 -18.38 -7.57
N MET A 126 -15.02 -18.09 -6.65
CA MET A 126 -14.19 -19.10 -5.99
C MET A 126 -15.04 -20.05 -5.15
N VAL A 127 -16.00 -19.52 -4.40
CA VAL A 127 -16.92 -20.33 -3.58
C VAL A 127 -17.82 -21.21 -4.45
N GLN A 128 -18.36 -20.66 -5.55
CA GLN A 128 -19.16 -21.43 -6.51
C GLN A 128 -18.34 -22.52 -7.22
N ALA A 129 -17.07 -22.30 -7.45
CA ALA A 129 -16.15 -23.29 -8.02
C ALA A 129 -15.72 -24.37 -7.00
N GLY A 130 -16.15 -24.28 -5.74
CA GLY A 130 -15.88 -25.27 -4.70
C GLY A 130 -14.61 -25.00 -3.87
N HIS A 131 -14.00 -23.82 -3.98
CA HIS A 131 -12.91 -23.44 -3.11
C HIS A 131 -13.39 -23.18 -1.68
N ASP A 132 -12.56 -23.52 -0.69
CA ASP A 132 -12.78 -23.15 0.70
C ASP A 132 -12.88 -21.64 0.85
N LYS A 133 -13.99 -21.18 1.44
CA LYS A 133 -14.29 -19.73 1.54
C LYS A 133 -13.27 -18.98 2.38
N ALA A 134 -12.77 -19.59 3.47
CA ALA A 134 -11.77 -18.97 4.34
C ALA A 134 -10.46 -18.78 3.61
N ARG A 135 -10.01 -19.84 2.90
CA ARG A 135 -8.76 -19.79 2.10
C ARG A 135 -8.85 -18.81 0.95
N ALA A 136 -9.99 -18.78 0.25
CA ALA A 136 -10.24 -17.82 -0.83
C ALA A 136 -10.19 -16.37 -0.31
N GLY A 137 -10.87 -16.08 0.79
CA GLY A 137 -10.82 -14.77 1.44
C GLY A 137 -9.42 -14.40 1.93
N GLY A 138 -8.70 -15.36 2.51
CA GLY A 138 -7.30 -15.16 2.94
C GLY A 138 -6.36 -14.85 1.79
N LEU A 139 -6.48 -15.55 0.66
CA LEU A 139 -5.70 -15.26 -0.55
C LEU A 139 -5.99 -13.86 -1.08
N ILE A 140 -7.26 -13.46 -1.13
CA ILE A 140 -7.66 -12.12 -1.59
C ILE A 140 -7.07 -11.05 -0.67
N ALA A 141 -7.13 -11.25 0.65
CA ALA A 141 -6.54 -10.34 1.62
C ALA A 141 -5.03 -10.18 1.41
N ALA A 142 -4.30 -11.29 1.29
CA ALA A 142 -2.87 -11.29 1.02
C ALA A 142 -2.54 -10.62 -0.33
N THR A 143 -3.31 -10.91 -1.38
CA THR A 143 -3.13 -10.26 -2.68
C THR A 143 -3.31 -8.74 -2.59
N GLY A 144 -4.21 -8.24 -1.73
CA GLY A 144 -4.39 -6.81 -1.50
C GLY A 144 -3.13 -6.10 -0.97
N VAL A 145 -2.26 -6.81 -0.24
CA VAL A 145 -0.98 -6.29 0.28
C VAL A 145 -0.04 -5.84 -0.86
N ILE A 146 -0.17 -6.42 -2.04
CA ILE A 146 0.63 -6.03 -3.22
C ILE A 146 0.31 -4.60 -3.65
N GLY A 147 -0.91 -4.11 -3.42
CA GLY A 147 -1.40 -2.79 -3.83
C GLY A 147 -0.46 -1.63 -3.50
N PRO A 148 -0.07 -1.46 -2.24
CA PRO A 148 0.85 -0.39 -1.85
C PRO A 148 2.30 -0.61 -2.26
N VAL A 149 2.67 -1.79 -2.76
CA VAL A 149 4.05 -2.13 -3.12
C VAL A 149 4.32 -1.89 -4.59
N ILE A 150 3.48 -2.42 -5.50
CA ILE A 150 3.66 -2.22 -6.95
C ILE A 150 3.31 -0.78 -7.33
N PRO A 151 4.22 -0.02 -7.99
CA PRO A 151 3.95 1.36 -8.38
C PRO A 151 2.91 1.47 -9.53
N PRO A 152 2.14 2.60 -9.55
CA PRO A 152 2.20 3.71 -8.61
C PRO A 152 1.55 3.40 -7.27
N SER A 153 2.17 3.82 -6.17
CA SER A 153 1.74 3.52 -4.82
C SER A 153 1.61 4.78 -3.97
N ILE A 154 0.46 4.96 -3.34
CA ILE A 154 0.20 6.08 -2.43
C ILE A 154 1.15 6.01 -1.21
N GLY A 155 1.39 4.81 -0.68
CA GLY A 155 2.30 4.61 0.45
C GLY A 155 3.73 5.04 0.14
N LEU A 156 4.25 4.70 -1.05
CA LEU A 156 5.58 5.13 -1.48
C LEU A 156 5.67 6.64 -1.69
N VAL A 157 4.60 7.30 -2.16
CA VAL A 157 4.53 8.77 -2.27
C VAL A 157 4.64 9.41 -0.90
N ILE A 158 3.80 8.97 0.06
CA ILE A 158 3.78 9.50 1.42
C ILE A 158 5.14 9.28 2.12
N PHE A 159 5.70 8.07 1.99
CA PHE A 159 7.03 7.77 2.54
C PHE A 159 8.11 8.66 1.91
N GLY A 160 8.09 8.83 0.59
CA GLY A 160 9.04 9.67 -0.13
C GLY A 160 9.06 11.12 0.37
N VAL A 161 7.86 11.67 0.63
CA VAL A 161 7.73 13.03 1.19
C VAL A 161 8.17 13.07 2.65
N ALA A 162 7.67 12.17 3.49
CA ALA A 162 7.98 12.15 4.93
C ALA A 162 9.46 11.87 5.22
N GLY A 163 10.11 11.03 4.38
CA GLY A 163 11.52 10.65 4.52
C GLY A 163 12.48 11.47 3.67
N ASN A 164 11.97 12.44 2.89
CA ASN A 164 12.76 13.20 1.91
C ASN A 164 13.54 12.30 0.93
N VAL A 165 12.86 11.26 0.41
CA VAL A 165 13.41 10.26 -0.51
C VAL A 165 12.74 10.41 -1.89
N SER A 166 13.50 10.25 -2.97
CA SER A 166 12.98 10.35 -4.33
C SER A 166 11.89 9.32 -4.59
N ILE A 167 10.66 9.79 -4.87
CA ILE A 167 9.49 8.96 -5.16
C ILE A 167 9.70 8.13 -6.42
N SER A 168 10.33 8.70 -7.46
CA SER A 168 10.65 7.98 -8.69
C SER A 168 11.58 6.80 -8.42
N LYS A 169 12.61 6.98 -7.56
CA LYS A 169 13.52 5.89 -7.16
C LYS A 169 12.79 4.83 -6.36
N LEU A 170 11.92 5.21 -5.44
CA LEU A 170 11.09 4.26 -4.68
C LEU A 170 10.20 3.44 -5.60
N PHE A 171 9.55 4.06 -6.58
CA PHE A 171 8.71 3.35 -7.55
C PHE A 171 9.50 2.31 -8.34
N MET A 172 10.65 2.69 -8.89
CA MET A 172 11.48 1.76 -9.66
C MET A 172 12.02 0.60 -8.80
N ALA A 173 12.41 0.89 -7.56
CA ALA A 173 12.92 -0.10 -6.62
C ALA A 173 11.86 -1.11 -6.16
N ALA A 174 10.58 -0.72 -6.13
CA ALA A 174 9.49 -1.52 -5.59
C ALA A 174 8.90 -2.54 -6.59
N ILE A 175 9.18 -2.41 -7.89
CA ILE A 175 8.63 -3.30 -8.94
C ILE A 175 8.99 -4.76 -8.67
N VAL A 176 10.28 -5.06 -8.53
CA VAL A 176 10.74 -6.45 -8.34
C VAL A 176 10.30 -7.03 -6.99
N PRO A 177 10.41 -6.33 -5.86
CA PRO A 177 9.81 -6.76 -4.61
C PRO A 177 8.33 -7.11 -4.69
N GLY A 178 7.53 -6.27 -5.32
CA GLY A 178 6.10 -6.53 -5.52
C GLY A 178 5.84 -7.81 -6.33
N LEU A 179 6.60 -8.03 -7.40
CA LEU A 179 6.52 -9.25 -8.19
C LEU A 179 6.99 -10.50 -7.42
N LEU A 180 8.00 -10.37 -6.55
CA LEU A 180 8.45 -11.46 -5.67
C LEU A 180 7.36 -11.86 -4.67
N ILE A 181 6.65 -10.90 -4.10
CA ILE A 181 5.50 -11.17 -3.23
C ILE A 181 4.41 -11.91 -4.02
N GLY A 182 4.04 -11.42 -5.20
CA GLY A 182 3.08 -12.10 -6.08
C GLY A 182 3.51 -13.53 -6.43
N GLY A 183 4.80 -13.74 -6.70
CA GLY A 183 5.40 -15.05 -6.95
C GLY A 183 5.31 -15.99 -5.75
N ALA A 184 5.54 -15.48 -4.54
CA ALA A 184 5.40 -16.26 -3.31
C ALA A 184 3.96 -16.69 -3.06
N LEU A 185 2.99 -15.78 -3.27
CA LEU A 185 1.58 -16.11 -3.19
C LEU A 185 1.19 -17.17 -4.23
N TRP A 186 1.73 -17.06 -5.46
CA TRP A 186 1.51 -18.04 -6.53
C TRP A 186 2.00 -19.44 -6.13
N VAL A 187 3.21 -19.54 -5.60
CA VAL A 187 3.79 -20.82 -5.13
C VAL A 187 2.99 -21.37 -3.95
N THR A 188 2.63 -20.53 -2.99
CA THR A 188 1.83 -20.92 -1.82
C THR A 188 0.47 -21.43 -2.24
N TRP A 189 -0.21 -20.73 -3.17
CA TRP A 189 -1.48 -21.18 -3.71
C TRP A 189 -1.35 -22.50 -4.45
N ALA A 190 -0.32 -22.66 -5.29
CA ALA A 190 -0.05 -23.90 -6.01
C ALA A 190 0.12 -25.10 -5.08
N TRP A 191 0.74 -24.89 -3.92
CA TRP A 191 0.89 -25.94 -2.92
C TRP A 191 -0.42 -26.28 -2.21
N LEU A 192 -1.20 -25.29 -1.85
CA LEU A 192 -2.48 -25.46 -1.14
C LEU A 192 -3.55 -26.10 -2.02
N VAL A 193 -3.67 -25.68 -3.27
CA VAL A 193 -4.72 -26.15 -4.19
C VAL A 193 -4.53 -27.59 -4.64
N ARG A 194 -3.32 -28.16 -4.50
CA ARG A 194 -3.09 -29.60 -4.78
C ARG A 194 -3.95 -30.54 -3.95
N ARG A 195 -4.45 -30.07 -2.82
CA ARG A 195 -5.30 -30.85 -1.91
C ARG A 195 -6.79 -30.69 -2.20
N GLU A 196 -7.17 -29.76 -3.07
CA GLU A 196 -8.56 -29.50 -3.45
C GLU A 196 -8.95 -30.33 -4.67
N LYS A 197 -10.12 -30.95 -4.62
CA LYS A 197 -10.70 -31.67 -5.77
C LYS A 197 -11.61 -30.72 -6.54
N ILE A 198 -11.01 -29.91 -7.39
CA ILE A 198 -11.71 -28.93 -8.21
C ILE A 198 -11.39 -29.20 -9.66
N ASP A 199 -12.43 -29.36 -10.48
CA ASP A 199 -12.29 -29.55 -11.90
C ASP A 199 -12.05 -28.19 -12.56
N PRO A 200 -10.96 -28.04 -13.33
CA PRO A 200 -10.67 -26.80 -14.01
C PRO A 200 -11.68 -26.57 -15.15
N PRO A 201 -12.11 -25.32 -15.37
CA PRO A 201 -12.93 -24.99 -16.53
C PRO A 201 -12.15 -25.20 -17.82
N PRO A 202 -12.85 -25.34 -18.97
CA PRO A 202 -12.20 -25.52 -20.28
C PRO A 202 -11.33 -24.31 -20.62
N ARG A 203 -10.26 -24.55 -21.39
CA ARG A 203 -9.40 -23.47 -21.89
C ARG A 203 -10.18 -22.53 -22.79
N LYS A 204 -9.95 -21.23 -22.60
CA LYS A 204 -10.46 -20.21 -23.53
C LYS A 204 -9.78 -20.32 -24.88
N SER A 205 -10.52 -20.03 -25.94
CA SER A 205 -9.99 -19.99 -27.30
C SER A 205 -9.00 -18.83 -27.45
N LEU A 206 -8.07 -18.94 -28.41
CA LEU A 206 -7.14 -17.84 -28.73
C LEU A 206 -7.88 -16.55 -29.09
N ARG A 207 -9.04 -16.67 -29.74
CA ARG A 207 -9.87 -15.50 -30.10
C ARG A 207 -10.41 -14.80 -28.84
N GLU A 208 -10.88 -15.55 -27.85
CA GLU A 208 -11.36 -14.99 -26.58
C GLU A 208 -10.22 -14.33 -25.80
N ILE A 209 -9.02 -14.95 -25.76
CA ILE A 209 -7.83 -14.38 -25.12
C ILE A 209 -7.44 -13.06 -25.81
N LEU A 210 -7.40 -13.03 -27.13
CA LEU A 210 -7.05 -11.84 -27.90
C LEU A 210 -8.07 -10.72 -27.69
N THR A 211 -9.35 -11.06 -27.62
CA THR A 211 -10.42 -10.09 -27.32
C THR A 211 -10.26 -9.52 -25.92
N ALA A 212 -10.05 -10.36 -24.89
CA ALA A 212 -9.82 -9.92 -23.51
C ALA A 212 -8.56 -9.06 -23.40
N THR A 213 -7.48 -9.41 -24.12
CA THR A 213 -6.24 -8.62 -24.17
C THR A 213 -6.49 -7.25 -24.80
N ARG A 214 -7.22 -7.19 -25.93
CA ARG A 214 -7.58 -5.92 -26.58
C ARG A 214 -8.46 -5.04 -25.67
N GLU A 215 -9.42 -5.63 -24.97
CA GLU A 215 -10.27 -4.89 -24.05
C GLU A 215 -9.48 -4.36 -22.82
N ALA A 216 -8.52 -5.13 -22.30
CA ALA A 216 -7.70 -4.74 -21.16
C ALA A 216 -6.51 -3.84 -21.54
N SER A 217 -6.14 -3.75 -22.82
CA SER A 217 -4.92 -3.03 -23.27
C SER A 217 -4.90 -1.57 -22.83
N TRP A 218 -6.03 -0.88 -22.88
CA TRP A 218 -6.13 0.50 -22.40
C TRP A 218 -5.88 0.61 -20.90
N ALA A 219 -6.33 -0.35 -20.10
CA ALA A 219 -6.03 -0.37 -18.66
C ALA A 219 -4.55 -0.66 -18.40
N LEU A 220 -3.96 -1.62 -19.12
CA LEU A 220 -2.55 -2.01 -18.98
C LEU A 220 -1.56 -0.94 -19.48
N LEU A 221 -1.99 -0.08 -20.38
CA LEU A 221 -1.14 0.99 -20.91
C LEU A 221 -0.85 2.07 -19.85
N LEU A 222 -1.74 2.28 -18.90
CA LEU A 222 -1.57 3.33 -17.88
C LEU A 222 -0.32 3.14 -17.00
N PRO A 223 -0.08 1.98 -16.37
CA PRO A 223 1.16 1.76 -15.62
C PRO A 223 2.41 1.95 -16.48
N VAL A 224 2.35 1.53 -17.74
CA VAL A 224 3.47 1.68 -18.68
C VAL A 224 3.76 3.16 -18.94
N ILE A 225 2.73 3.97 -19.21
CA ILE A 225 2.87 5.42 -19.41
C ILE A 225 3.53 6.08 -18.18
N ILE A 226 3.05 5.73 -16.98
CA ILE A 226 3.57 6.29 -15.73
C ILE A 226 5.04 5.91 -15.54
N LEU A 227 5.35 4.61 -15.59
CA LEU A 227 6.69 4.11 -15.30
C LEU A 227 7.72 4.56 -16.34
N VAL A 228 7.38 4.51 -17.62
CA VAL A 228 8.25 4.97 -18.70
C VAL A 228 8.44 6.49 -18.61
N GLY A 229 7.37 7.25 -18.41
CA GLY A 229 7.45 8.71 -18.30
C GLY A 229 8.29 9.18 -17.10
N LEU A 230 8.17 8.51 -15.95
CA LEU A 230 9.01 8.78 -14.78
C LEU A 230 10.48 8.42 -15.03
N ARG A 231 10.74 7.26 -15.67
CA ARG A 231 12.10 6.81 -15.97
C ARG A 231 12.82 7.74 -16.96
N MET A 232 12.11 8.20 -17.98
CA MET A 232 12.66 9.11 -18.99
C MET A 232 12.73 10.56 -18.51
N GLY A 233 12.24 10.87 -17.29
CA GLY A 233 12.20 12.23 -16.76
C GLY A 233 11.19 13.14 -17.47
N VAL A 234 10.24 12.57 -18.22
CA VAL A 234 9.17 13.32 -18.89
C VAL A 234 8.17 13.87 -17.88
N PHE A 235 7.94 13.12 -16.79
CA PHE A 235 7.01 13.47 -15.73
C PHE A 235 7.69 13.45 -14.37
N THR A 236 7.32 14.38 -13.52
CA THR A 236 7.43 14.26 -12.05
C THR A 236 6.36 13.30 -11.53
N PRO A 237 6.50 12.75 -10.31
CA PRO A 237 5.46 11.90 -9.71
C PRO A 237 4.07 12.56 -9.65
N THR A 238 4.02 13.86 -9.40
CA THR A 238 2.77 14.65 -9.37
C THR A 238 2.13 14.75 -10.75
N GLU A 239 2.93 15.09 -11.77
CA GLU A 239 2.45 15.15 -13.17
C GLU A 239 2.00 13.77 -13.65
N ALA A 240 2.71 12.70 -13.30
CA ALA A 240 2.32 11.34 -13.61
C ALA A 240 0.94 10.98 -12.99
N ALA A 241 0.65 11.45 -11.77
CA ALA A 241 -0.64 11.25 -11.12
C ALA A 241 -1.77 11.99 -11.85
N VAL A 242 -1.51 13.23 -12.29
CA VAL A 242 -2.48 14.02 -13.11
C VAL A 242 -2.73 13.30 -14.44
N VAL A 243 -1.68 12.86 -15.12
CA VAL A 243 -1.79 12.09 -16.37
C VAL A 243 -2.60 10.81 -16.15
N ALA A 244 -2.38 10.11 -15.02
CA ALA A 244 -3.14 8.93 -14.66
C ALA A 244 -4.64 9.23 -14.52
N ALA A 245 -5.01 10.29 -13.81
CA ALA A 245 -6.41 10.68 -13.60
C ALA A 245 -7.09 11.07 -14.91
N VAL A 246 -6.42 11.89 -15.73
CA VAL A 246 -6.93 12.31 -17.04
C VAL A 246 -7.07 11.11 -17.99
N TYR A 247 -6.05 10.25 -18.05
CA TYR A 247 -6.08 9.05 -18.88
C TYR A 247 -7.23 8.11 -18.46
N ALA A 248 -7.34 7.82 -17.16
CA ALA A 248 -8.42 6.98 -16.63
C ALA A 248 -9.80 7.55 -16.98
N PHE A 249 -9.97 8.87 -16.86
CA PHE A 249 -11.20 9.56 -17.23
C PHE A 249 -11.50 9.41 -18.73
N VAL A 250 -10.54 9.69 -19.60
CA VAL A 250 -10.70 9.58 -21.06
C VAL A 250 -11.07 8.15 -21.46
N VAL A 251 -10.37 7.16 -20.92
CA VAL A 251 -10.65 5.74 -21.22
C VAL A 251 -12.03 5.32 -20.72
N ALA A 252 -12.38 5.67 -19.47
CA ALA A 252 -13.66 5.29 -18.88
C ALA A 252 -14.87 5.98 -19.56
N ALA A 253 -14.72 7.27 -19.91
CA ALA A 253 -15.82 8.06 -20.47
C ALA A 253 -16.00 7.85 -21.99
N PHE A 254 -14.90 7.81 -22.77
CA PHE A 254 -14.97 7.84 -24.23
C PHE A 254 -14.66 6.49 -24.88
N VAL A 255 -13.74 5.71 -24.34
CA VAL A 255 -13.37 4.40 -24.91
C VAL A 255 -14.34 3.33 -24.44
N TYR A 256 -14.49 3.19 -23.12
CA TYR A 256 -15.39 2.18 -22.51
C TYR A 256 -16.84 2.65 -22.39
N ARG A 257 -17.07 3.95 -22.34
CA ARG A 257 -18.40 4.57 -22.23
C ARG A 257 -19.19 4.05 -21.03
N GLU A 258 -18.50 3.73 -19.94
CA GLU A 258 -19.12 3.21 -18.71
C GLU A 258 -19.30 4.29 -17.64
N LEU A 259 -18.82 5.51 -17.87
CA LEU A 259 -18.85 6.60 -16.88
C LEU A 259 -19.99 7.58 -17.19
N THR A 260 -21.06 7.50 -16.40
CA THR A 260 -22.17 8.46 -16.46
C THR A 260 -21.87 9.71 -15.62
N LEU A 261 -22.51 10.85 -15.93
CA LEU A 261 -22.34 12.10 -15.16
C LEU A 261 -22.64 11.92 -13.65
N ARG A 262 -23.63 11.09 -13.31
CA ARG A 262 -23.97 10.78 -11.92
C ARG A 262 -22.87 9.98 -11.22
N GLN A 263 -22.27 9.02 -11.92
CA GLN A 263 -21.13 8.27 -11.41
C GLN A 263 -19.89 9.15 -11.28
N LEU A 264 -19.63 10.00 -12.27
CA LEU A 264 -18.54 10.97 -12.23
C LEU A 264 -18.63 11.87 -11.00
N TYR A 265 -19.80 12.44 -10.72
CA TYR A 265 -20.03 13.24 -9.51
C TYR A 265 -19.69 12.43 -8.22
N ARG A 266 -20.15 11.17 -8.13
CA ARG A 266 -19.87 10.32 -6.98
C ARG A 266 -18.38 10.02 -6.82
N VAL A 267 -17.70 9.77 -7.92
CA VAL A 267 -16.25 9.54 -7.95
C VAL A 267 -15.49 10.77 -7.46
N PHE A 268 -15.83 11.96 -7.96
CA PHE A 268 -15.18 13.19 -7.50
C PHE A 268 -15.44 13.45 -6.01
N VAL A 269 -16.66 13.28 -5.55
CA VAL A 269 -17.00 13.46 -4.12
C VAL A 269 -16.28 12.41 -3.25
N GLY A 270 -16.23 11.15 -3.70
CA GLY A 270 -15.51 10.06 -3.02
C GLY A 270 -14.03 10.36 -2.92
N ALA A 271 -13.38 10.64 -4.05
CA ALA A 271 -11.97 10.98 -4.12
C ALA A 271 -11.63 12.23 -3.27
N ALA A 272 -12.45 13.27 -3.33
CA ALA A 272 -12.26 14.48 -2.54
C ALA A 272 -12.33 14.21 -1.03
N LYS A 273 -13.32 13.42 -0.57
CA LYS A 273 -13.44 13.04 0.85
C LYS A 273 -12.21 12.25 1.33
N THR A 274 -11.83 11.24 0.58
CA THR A 274 -10.69 10.39 0.97
C THR A 274 -9.38 11.18 0.92
N SER A 275 -9.18 12.02 -0.10
CA SER A 275 -8.04 12.91 -0.21
C SER A 275 -7.97 13.90 0.96
N ALA A 276 -9.11 14.52 1.33
CA ALA A 276 -9.16 15.45 2.46
C ALA A 276 -8.75 14.77 3.78
N ILE A 277 -9.21 13.53 4.02
CA ILE A 277 -8.84 12.76 5.22
C ILE A 277 -7.33 12.50 5.23
N VAL A 278 -6.76 12.03 4.11
CA VAL A 278 -5.33 11.72 4.02
C VAL A 278 -4.49 12.99 4.13
N MET A 279 -4.84 14.06 3.43
CA MET A 279 -4.10 15.33 3.48
C MET A 279 -4.15 15.96 4.88
N PHE A 280 -5.30 15.91 5.56
CA PHE A 280 -5.41 16.39 6.94
C PHE A 280 -4.59 15.53 7.92
N LEU A 281 -4.54 14.21 7.70
CA LEU A 281 -3.70 13.32 8.48
C LEU A 281 -2.22 13.63 8.30
N ILE A 282 -1.79 13.90 7.07
CA ILE A 282 -0.40 14.31 6.77
C ILE A 282 -0.09 15.65 7.46
N ALA A 283 -0.97 16.64 7.34
CA ALA A 283 -0.81 17.94 7.99
C ALA A 283 -0.64 17.80 9.51
N ALA A 284 -1.51 17.01 10.15
CA ALA A 284 -1.44 16.73 11.59
C ALA A 284 -0.14 16.01 11.99
N ALA A 285 0.29 15.04 11.18
CA ALA A 285 1.51 14.28 11.42
C ALA A 285 2.77 15.15 11.28
N MET A 286 2.78 16.15 10.41
CA MET A 286 3.92 17.07 10.27
C MET A 286 4.12 17.95 11.51
N VAL A 287 3.04 18.31 12.22
CA VAL A 287 3.15 18.93 13.55
C VAL A 287 3.88 18.00 14.52
N SER A 288 3.47 16.74 14.56
CA SER A 288 4.10 15.72 15.41
C SER A 288 5.57 15.48 15.02
N ALA A 289 5.87 15.40 13.73
CA ALA A 289 7.23 15.20 13.19
C ALA A 289 8.18 16.35 13.59
N TRP A 290 7.70 17.59 13.50
CA TRP A 290 8.45 18.76 13.97
C TRP A 290 8.74 18.66 15.46
N LEU A 291 7.75 18.34 16.27
CA LEU A 291 7.92 18.19 17.74
C LEU A 291 8.82 17.03 18.13
N ILE A 292 8.74 15.90 17.42
CA ILE A 292 9.64 14.76 17.57
C ILE A 292 11.09 15.21 17.37
N THR A 293 11.33 16.05 16.37
CA THR A 293 12.66 16.59 16.09
C THR A 293 13.12 17.58 17.16
N VAL A 294 12.27 18.54 17.56
CA VAL A 294 12.59 19.53 18.62
C VAL A 294 12.84 18.86 19.99
N ALA A 295 12.12 17.78 20.27
CA ALA A 295 12.28 16.99 21.50
C ALA A 295 13.52 16.08 21.49
N ASP A 296 14.32 16.12 20.41
CA ASP A 296 15.51 15.28 20.22
C ASP A 296 15.22 13.77 20.37
N LEU A 297 14.02 13.34 19.92
CA LEU A 297 13.64 11.94 19.97
C LEU A 297 14.47 11.06 19.03
N PRO A 298 14.82 11.51 17.80
CA PRO A 298 15.65 10.71 16.90
C PRO A 298 17.00 10.33 17.53
N SER A 299 17.70 11.26 18.16
CA SER A 299 19.00 10.97 18.80
C SER A 299 18.87 9.97 19.96
N LYS A 300 17.76 10.03 20.71
CA LYS A 300 17.47 9.04 21.76
C LYS A 300 17.23 7.65 21.20
N VAL A 301 16.51 7.56 20.09
CA VAL A 301 16.24 6.29 19.39
C VAL A 301 17.53 5.74 18.77
N VAL A 302 18.36 6.61 18.17
CA VAL A 302 19.71 6.23 17.68
C VAL A 302 20.53 5.63 18.83
N GLY A 303 20.59 6.28 19.99
CA GLY A 303 21.31 5.75 21.17
C GLY A 303 20.75 4.41 21.67
N MET A 304 19.44 4.21 21.62
CA MET A 304 18.84 2.91 22.00
C MET A 304 19.17 1.79 21.01
N LEU A 305 19.35 2.12 19.73
CA LEU A 305 19.66 1.18 18.66
C LEU A 305 21.18 1.05 18.38
N GLU A 306 22.02 1.82 19.08
CA GLU A 306 23.47 1.79 18.97
C GLU A 306 24.07 0.37 19.02
N PRO A 307 23.63 -0.53 19.95
CA PRO A 307 24.13 -1.90 20.01
C PRO A 307 23.91 -2.69 18.71
N PHE A 308 22.92 -2.31 17.89
CA PHE A 308 22.57 -2.98 16.62
C PHE A 308 23.25 -2.33 15.42
N MET A 309 23.82 -1.12 15.53
CA MET A 309 24.40 -0.37 14.42
C MET A 309 25.63 -1.05 13.80
N GLY A 310 26.32 -1.89 14.55
CA GLY A 310 27.45 -2.69 14.05
C GLY A 310 27.08 -3.75 13.01
N ASN A 311 25.78 -4.10 12.91
CA ASN A 311 25.28 -5.09 11.95
C ASN A 311 23.98 -4.58 11.28
N LYS A 312 24.10 -4.14 10.03
CA LYS A 312 22.98 -3.60 9.24
C LYS A 312 21.80 -4.57 9.12
N ILE A 313 22.06 -5.87 9.01
CA ILE A 313 21.01 -6.89 8.90
C ILE A 313 20.22 -6.95 10.22
N LEU A 314 20.93 -7.04 11.35
CA LEU A 314 20.31 -7.10 12.67
C LEU A 314 19.49 -5.83 12.98
N LEU A 315 20.02 -4.66 12.62
CA LEU A 315 19.33 -3.40 12.75
C LEU A 315 18.05 -3.39 11.88
N MET A 316 18.15 -3.83 10.62
CA MET A 316 16.96 -3.92 9.73
C MET A 316 15.90 -4.86 10.30
N VAL A 317 16.30 -6.02 10.81
CA VAL A 317 15.37 -6.97 11.46
C VAL A 317 14.69 -6.31 12.66
N ALA A 318 15.45 -5.64 13.54
CA ALA A 318 14.89 -4.96 14.71
C ALA A 318 13.88 -3.87 14.33
N ILE A 319 14.23 -3.04 13.34
CA ILE A 319 13.34 -1.99 12.83
C ILE A 319 12.09 -2.62 12.18
N MET A 320 12.24 -3.67 11.37
CA MET A 320 11.09 -4.31 10.72
C MET A 320 10.16 -4.98 11.74
N VAL A 321 10.68 -5.55 12.83
CA VAL A 321 9.84 -6.06 13.92
C VAL A 321 9.06 -4.91 14.59
N LEU A 322 9.69 -3.77 14.83
CA LEU A 322 9.02 -2.58 15.37
C LEU A 322 7.89 -2.09 14.43
N VAL A 323 8.19 -1.93 13.15
CA VAL A 323 7.23 -1.49 12.14
C VAL A 323 6.06 -2.47 12.02
N MET A 324 6.33 -3.78 12.09
CA MET A 324 5.32 -4.82 12.09
C MET A 324 4.37 -4.68 13.29
N VAL A 325 4.91 -4.55 14.50
CA VAL A 325 4.10 -4.40 15.73
C VAL A 325 3.19 -3.17 15.63
N VAL A 326 3.72 -2.03 15.19
CA VAL A 326 2.91 -0.81 15.02
C VAL A 326 1.89 -0.98 13.89
N GLY A 327 2.28 -1.57 12.76
CA GLY A 327 1.42 -1.81 11.60
C GLY A 327 0.26 -2.77 11.85
N THR A 328 0.33 -3.65 12.88
CA THR A 328 -0.82 -4.48 13.28
C THR A 328 -1.94 -3.67 13.93
N ALA A 329 -1.63 -2.53 14.53
CA ALA A 329 -2.56 -1.70 15.28
C ALA A 329 -3.06 -0.48 14.50
N MET A 330 -2.28 -0.01 13.54
CA MET A 330 -2.53 1.24 12.81
C MET A 330 -2.61 1.00 11.31
N ASP A 331 -3.33 1.87 10.61
CA ASP A 331 -3.33 1.90 9.15
C ASP A 331 -1.96 2.37 8.60
N MET A 332 -1.76 2.13 7.30
CA MET A 332 -0.49 2.40 6.61
C MET A 332 -0.06 3.87 6.73
N THR A 333 -0.95 4.80 6.41
CA THR A 333 -0.61 6.23 6.34
C THR A 333 -0.12 6.78 7.69
N PRO A 334 -0.83 6.61 8.82
CA PRO A 334 -0.32 7.08 10.11
C PRO A 334 0.98 6.39 10.52
N THR A 335 1.14 5.09 10.24
CA THR A 335 2.38 4.37 10.54
C THR A 335 3.58 4.97 9.80
N ILE A 336 3.44 5.28 8.50
CA ILE A 336 4.48 5.95 7.72
C ILE A 336 4.83 7.31 8.34
N LEU A 337 3.81 8.12 8.61
CA LEU A 337 4.00 9.50 9.05
C LEU A 337 4.59 9.63 10.46
N ILE A 338 4.33 8.67 11.33
CA ILE A 338 4.87 8.65 12.70
C ILE A 338 6.27 8.07 12.71
N LEU A 339 6.47 6.93 12.06
CA LEU A 339 7.74 6.21 12.18
C LEU A 339 8.84 6.72 11.25
N THR A 340 8.51 7.26 10.08
CA THR A 340 9.53 7.73 9.14
C THR A 340 10.42 8.83 9.71
N PRO A 341 9.92 9.90 10.35
CA PRO A 341 10.77 10.93 10.94
C PRO A 341 11.66 10.41 12.08
N ILE A 342 11.23 9.36 12.76
CA ILE A 342 11.97 8.73 13.86
C ILE A 342 13.06 7.81 13.34
N LEU A 343 12.75 7.01 12.31
CA LEU A 343 13.64 5.94 11.84
C LEU A 343 14.63 6.40 10.78
N MET A 344 14.30 7.40 9.94
CA MET A 344 15.19 7.89 8.89
C MET A 344 16.55 8.37 9.41
N PRO A 345 16.66 9.10 10.54
CA PRO A 345 17.96 9.44 11.13
C PRO A 345 18.79 8.21 11.52
N VAL A 346 18.16 7.15 12.06
CA VAL A 346 18.82 5.89 12.39
C VAL A 346 19.35 5.21 11.13
N VAL A 347 18.51 5.12 10.10
CA VAL A 347 18.83 4.53 8.79
C VAL A 347 20.03 5.22 8.15
N ASN A 348 20.03 6.55 8.16
CA ASN A 348 21.11 7.37 7.61
C ASN A 348 22.41 7.21 8.42
N ALA A 349 22.33 7.22 9.76
CA ALA A 349 23.47 7.03 10.63
C ALA A 349 24.12 5.66 10.46
N ALA A 350 23.31 4.60 10.23
CA ALA A 350 23.78 3.25 9.94
C ALA A 350 24.28 3.07 8.50
N GLY A 351 24.16 4.08 7.63
CA GLY A 351 24.55 4.00 6.22
C GLY A 351 23.73 2.97 5.44
N ILE A 352 22.44 2.82 5.76
CA ILE A 352 21.48 2.02 5.00
C ILE A 352 20.90 2.90 3.90
N ASP A 353 20.76 2.36 2.69
CA ASP A 353 20.16 3.09 1.56
C ASP A 353 18.71 3.48 1.88
N PRO A 354 18.35 4.79 1.85
CA PRO A 354 17.00 5.26 2.15
C PRO A 354 15.92 4.72 1.20
N VAL A 355 16.26 4.47 -0.07
CA VAL A 355 15.32 3.89 -1.04
C VAL A 355 15.03 2.42 -0.71
N TYR A 356 16.08 1.65 -0.41
CA TYR A 356 15.94 0.28 0.06
C TYR A 356 15.09 0.21 1.33
N PHE A 357 15.40 1.04 2.32
CA PHE A 357 14.64 1.10 3.56
C PHE A 357 13.18 1.44 3.32
N GLY A 358 12.88 2.43 2.48
CA GLY A 358 11.53 2.84 2.16
C GLY A 358 10.68 1.74 1.53
N VAL A 359 11.25 1.00 0.58
CA VAL A 359 10.56 -0.15 -0.03
C VAL A 359 10.29 -1.24 1.01
N MET A 360 11.28 -1.58 1.84
CA MET A 360 11.13 -2.57 2.90
C MET A 360 10.12 -2.15 3.95
N PHE A 361 10.09 -0.86 4.31
CA PHE A 361 9.13 -0.28 5.24
C PHE A 361 7.69 -0.41 4.71
N ILE A 362 7.46 -0.06 3.44
CA ILE A 362 6.13 -0.16 2.82
C ILE A 362 5.67 -1.62 2.73
N ILE A 363 6.55 -2.54 2.34
CA ILE A 363 6.24 -3.98 2.30
C ILE A 363 5.81 -4.47 3.69
N ASN A 364 6.61 -4.19 4.70
CA ASN A 364 6.33 -4.63 6.07
C ASN A 364 5.02 -4.03 6.61
N ASN A 365 4.82 -2.73 6.39
CA ASN A 365 3.60 -2.06 6.81
C ASN A 365 2.37 -2.60 6.07
N SER A 366 2.51 -2.95 4.78
CA SER A 366 1.45 -3.59 3.99
C SER A 366 1.08 -4.97 4.56
N ILE A 367 2.06 -5.80 4.94
CA ILE A 367 1.82 -7.08 5.63
C ILE A 367 1.11 -6.84 6.97
N GLY A 368 1.43 -5.75 7.67
CA GLY A 368 0.73 -5.32 8.89
C GLY A 368 -0.78 -5.19 8.70
N LEU A 369 -1.24 -4.75 7.52
CA LEU A 369 -2.67 -4.60 7.21
C LEU A 369 -3.45 -5.93 7.16
N ILE A 370 -2.77 -7.07 7.05
CA ILE A 370 -3.37 -8.41 7.12
C ILE A 370 -2.97 -9.17 8.38
N THR A 371 -2.27 -8.53 9.30
CA THR A 371 -1.79 -9.16 10.53
C THR A 371 -2.74 -8.85 11.70
N PRO A 372 -3.25 -9.87 12.43
CA PRO A 372 -4.05 -9.64 13.64
C PRO A 372 -3.25 -8.84 14.69
N PRO A 373 -3.91 -8.07 15.59
CA PRO A 373 -5.32 -8.14 15.96
C PRO A 373 -6.28 -7.28 15.12
N VAL A 374 -5.82 -6.24 14.44
CA VAL A 374 -6.72 -5.33 13.71
C VAL A 374 -6.88 -5.76 12.26
N GLY A 375 -5.79 -5.80 11.49
CA GLY A 375 -5.79 -6.22 10.09
C GLY A 375 -6.84 -5.50 9.24
N VAL A 376 -6.62 -4.23 8.90
CA VAL A 376 -7.62 -3.40 8.19
C VAL A 376 -8.13 -4.08 6.91
N VAL A 377 -7.24 -4.73 6.14
CA VAL A 377 -7.62 -5.46 4.92
C VAL A 377 -8.44 -6.71 5.24
N LEU A 378 -8.14 -7.40 6.35
CA LEU A 378 -8.96 -8.55 6.80
C LEU A 378 -10.39 -8.13 7.10
N ASN A 379 -10.57 -6.97 7.76
CA ASN A 379 -11.89 -6.40 8.05
C ASN A 379 -12.66 -6.09 6.76
N VAL A 380 -11.99 -5.55 5.75
CA VAL A 380 -12.60 -5.24 4.45
C VAL A 380 -13.05 -6.52 3.74
N VAL A 381 -12.20 -7.53 3.68
CA VAL A 381 -12.52 -8.83 3.07
C VAL A 381 -13.67 -9.51 3.83
N ALA A 382 -13.64 -9.49 5.16
CA ALA A 382 -14.70 -10.04 6.00
C ALA A 382 -16.05 -9.35 5.75
N GLY A 383 -16.05 -8.00 5.71
CA GLY A 383 -17.24 -7.18 5.49
C GLY A 383 -17.84 -7.36 4.10
N VAL A 384 -17.04 -7.21 3.05
CA VAL A 384 -17.49 -7.35 1.65
C VAL A 384 -17.87 -8.80 1.34
N GLY A 385 -17.08 -9.76 1.83
CA GLY A 385 -17.30 -11.20 1.62
C GLY A 385 -18.38 -11.82 2.51
N LYS A 386 -18.94 -11.02 3.45
CA LYS A 386 -19.89 -11.51 4.47
C LYS A 386 -19.35 -12.77 5.14
N MET A 387 -18.15 -12.65 5.72
CA MET A 387 -17.42 -13.74 6.38
C MET A 387 -17.14 -13.35 7.84
N ARG A 388 -16.89 -14.35 8.68
CA ARG A 388 -16.38 -14.10 10.03
C ARG A 388 -14.91 -13.70 9.93
N MET A 389 -14.48 -12.76 10.76
CA MET A 389 -13.10 -12.30 10.83
C MET A 389 -12.12 -13.47 11.10
N ASP A 390 -12.50 -14.38 11.99
CA ASP A 390 -11.70 -15.57 12.33
C ASP A 390 -11.42 -16.46 11.12
N ASP A 391 -12.41 -16.61 10.21
CA ASP A 391 -12.26 -17.43 9.01
C ASP A 391 -11.26 -16.79 8.04
N VAL A 392 -11.35 -15.48 7.82
CA VAL A 392 -10.41 -14.75 6.98
C VAL A 392 -9.00 -14.79 7.58
N THR A 393 -8.89 -14.60 8.89
CA THR A 393 -7.63 -14.67 9.63
C THR A 393 -6.97 -16.05 9.50
N ARG A 394 -7.71 -17.13 9.66
CA ARG A 394 -7.17 -18.49 9.46
C ARG A 394 -6.76 -18.72 8.01
N GLY A 395 -7.57 -18.22 7.07
CA GLY A 395 -7.33 -18.38 5.64
C GLY A 395 -6.09 -17.64 5.17
N VAL A 396 -5.75 -16.48 5.76
CA VAL A 396 -4.60 -15.65 5.34
C VAL A 396 -3.26 -16.18 5.85
N MET A 397 -3.23 -16.92 6.95
CA MET A 397 -1.99 -17.34 7.63
C MET A 397 -0.92 -17.92 6.70
N PRO A 398 -1.20 -18.91 5.81
CA PRO A 398 -0.16 -19.48 4.96
C PRO A 398 0.41 -18.46 3.97
N PHE A 399 -0.40 -17.52 3.50
CA PHE A 399 0.00 -16.47 2.56
C PHE A 399 0.81 -15.40 3.27
N MET A 400 0.36 -14.95 4.44
CA MET A 400 1.07 -13.99 5.29
C MET A 400 2.48 -14.51 5.66
N LEU A 401 2.60 -15.79 6.01
CA LEU A 401 3.90 -16.40 6.29
C LEU A 401 4.81 -16.41 5.06
N ALA A 402 4.27 -16.63 3.86
CA ALA A 402 5.03 -16.57 2.62
C ALA A 402 5.51 -15.14 2.33
N GLU A 403 4.69 -14.12 2.58
CA GLU A 403 5.07 -12.71 2.43
C GLU A 403 6.16 -12.30 3.42
N PHE A 404 6.06 -12.72 4.69
CA PHE A 404 7.14 -12.54 5.66
C PHE A 404 8.43 -13.22 5.21
N ALA A 405 8.35 -14.45 4.70
CA ALA A 405 9.53 -15.16 4.21
C ALA A 405 10.23 -14.37 3.08
N VAL A 406 9.47 -13.80 2.14
CA VAL A 406 10.03 -12.96 1.06
C VAL A 406 10.59 -11.66 1.63
N MET A 407 9.90 -11.02 2.58
CA MET A 407 10.40 -9.82 3.24
C MET A 407 11.75 -10.07 3.94
N PHE A 408 11.84 -11.14 4.73
CA PHE A 408 13.11 -11.50 5.37
C PHE A 408 14.19 -11.88 4.35
N LEU A 409 13.83 -12.58 3.28
CA LEU A 409 14.77 -12.88 2.19
C LEU A 409 15.38 -11.58 1.62
N MET A 410 14.59 -10.53 1.44
CA MET A 410 15.08 -9.23 0.95
C MET A 410 15.91 -8.47 1.99
N ILE A 411 15.76 -8.75 3.29
CA ILE A 411 16.66 -8.22 4.33
C ILE A 411 18.03 -8.90 4.24
N PHE A 412 18.06 -10.22 4.06
CA PHE A 412 19.32 -10.97 3.94
C PHE A 412 20.01 -10.75 2.58
N PHE A 413 19.22 -10.49 1.54
CA PHE A 413 19.70 -10.23 0.18
C PHE A 413 19.22 -8.89 -0.36
N PRO A 414 19.76 -7.76 0.14
CA PRO A 414 19.33 -6.40 -0.27
C PRO A 414 19.43 -6.16 -1.78
N ILE A 415 20.26 -6.93 -2.49
CA ILE A 415 20.43 -6.84 -3.94
C ILE A 415 19.13 -7.07 -4.71
N LEU A 416 18.17 -7.81 -4.14
CA LEU A 416 16.86 -8.03 -4.74
C LEU A 416 16.03 -6.74 -4.86
N VAL A 417 16.30 -5.75 -4.01
CA VAL A 417 15.67 -4.42 -4.03
C VAL A 417 16.60 -3.40 -4.70
N THR A 418 17.88 -3.38 -4.30
CA THR A 418 18.84 -2.36 -4.76
C THR A 418 19.37 -2.61 -6.16
N GLY A 419 19.44 -3.88 -6.61
CA GLY A 419 19.89 -4.24 -7.95
C GLY A 419 18.99 -3.66 -9.05
N PRO A 420 17.69 -3.96 -9.02
CA PRO A 420 16.73 -3.36 -9.95
C PRO A 420 16.72 -1.83 -9.89
N ALA A 421 16.78 -1.25 -8.68
CA ALA A 421 16.84 0.20 -8.51
C ALA A 421 18.03 0.81 -9.27
N ARG A 422 19.21 0.22 -9.16
CA ARG A 422 20.41 0.66 -9.88
C ARG A 422 20.29 0.48 -11.39
N TRP A 423 19.74 -0.64 -11.84
CA TRP A 423 19.58 -0.93 -13.27
C TRP A 423 18.59 0.04 -13.96
N PHE A 424 17.56 0.46 -13.25
CA PHE A 424 16.57 1.41 -13.77
C PHE A 424 17.06 2.86 -13.75
N HIS A 425 18.04 3.19 -12.89
CA HIS A 425 18.55 4.57 -12.75
C HIS A 425 19.91 4.80 -13.41
N GLY A 426 20.57 3.72 -13.89
CA GLY A 426 21.83 3.77 -14.68
C GLY A 426 23.00 4.29 -13.88
#